data_3e9b6fe68e396c1d3445945618cad036
#
_entry.id   3e9b6fe68e396c1d3445945618cad036
#
_cell.length_a   1.000
_cell.length_b   1.000
_cell.length_c   1.000
_cell.angle_alpha   90.00
_cell.angle_beta   90.00
_cell.angle_gamma   90.00
#
_symmetry.space_group_name_H-M   'P 1'
#
loop_
_entity.id
_entity.type
_entity.pdbx_description
1 polymer ?
#
loop_
_entity_poly.entity_id
_entity_poly.type
_entity_poly.pdbx_seq_one_letter_code
_entity_poly.pdbx_strand_id
1 'polypeptide(L)'
;MTQTFTKDNTVLAKLFAEEDIHVVHRQAHTASFNVKKRELVLPILKFMSKDIQDLMTLHEVGHAFWTTVDMMRETSERKIHHSIVNILEDVRIEKMIQEKYKGSKVIFKRGYQELIKNNFFETYGKDINSYNLI
;
A
#
# COMPACT_ATOMS: atom_id res chain seq x y z
N MET A 1 -0.31 -13.33 20.28
CA MET A 1 -1.15 -13.73 19.13
C MET A 1 -0.59 -13.15 17.85
N THR A 2 -0.52 -13.93 16.81
CA THR A 2 -0.21 -13.44 15.48
C THR A 2 -1.46 -12.80 14.88
N GLN A 3 -1.40 -11.52 14.58
CA GLN A 3 -2.45 -10.86 13.82
C GLN A 3 -2.15 -11.00 12.34
N THR A 4 -3.11 -11.51 11.60
CA THR A 4 -3.03 -11.68 10.15
C THR A 4 -4.12 -10.85 9.49
N PHE A 5 -3.96 -10.59 8.21
CA PHE A 5 -5.08 -10.07 7.42
C PHE A 5 -6.23 -11.06 7.46
N THR A 6 -7.40 -10.56 7.77
CA THR A 6 -8.59 -11.37 7.96
C THR A 6 -9.22 -11.76 6.63
N LYS A 7 -10.16 -12.71 6.66
CA LYS A 7 -11.02 -13.01 5.52
C LYS A 7 -11.76 -11.75 5.04
N ASP A 8 -12.11 -10.87 5.97
CA ASP A 8 -12.77 -9.61 5.65
C ASP A 8 -11.91 -8.70 4.79
N ASN A 9 -10.58 -8.66 5.05
CA ASN A 9 -9.66 -7.90 4.22
C ASN A 9 -9.56 -8.47 2.80
N THR A 10 -9.66 -9.79 2.63
CA THR A 10 -9.72 -10.42 1.30
C THR A 10 -10.96 -9.97 0.53
N VAL A 11 -12.12 -10.00 1.18
CA VAL A 11 -13.37 -9.55 0.59
C VAL A 11 -13.32 -8.05 0.29
N LEU A 12 -12.82 -7.27 1.25
CA LEU A 12 -12.66 -5.82 1.11
C LEU A 12 -11.78 -5.47 -0.10
N ALA A 13 -10.63 -6.16 -0.24
CA ALA A 13 -9.73 -5.95 -1.38
C ALA A 13 -10.42 -6.20 -2.72
N LYS A 14 -11.17 -7.28 -2.85
CA LYS A 14 -11.90 -7.61 -4.07
C LYS A 14 -13.01 -6.61 -4.38
N LEU A 15 -13.76 -6.19 -3.36
CA LEU A 15 -14.83 -5.21 -3.52
C LEU A 15 -14.29 -3.85 -3.98
N PHE A 16 -13.23 -3.36 -3.33
CA PHE A 16 -12.64 -2.07 -3.70
C PHE A 16 -11.93 -2.12 -5.05
N ALA A 17 -11.28 -3.23 -5.38
CA ALA A 17 -10.61 -3.40 -6.67
C ALA A 17 -11.58 -3.51 -7.85
N GLU A 18 -12.86 -3.79 -7.61
CA GLU A 18 -13.88 -4.01 -8.66
C GLU A 18 -13.51 -5.13 -9.63
N GLU A 19 -12.62 -6.03 -9.22
CA GLU A 19 -12.18 -7.19 -10.00
C GLU A 19 -11.91 -8.38 -9.06
N ASP A 20 -11.90 -9.58 -9.62
CA ASP A 20 -11.57 -10.80 -8.86
C ASP A 20 -10.06 -11.01 -8.85
N ILE A 21 -9.36 -10.24 -8.01
CA ILE A 21 -7.92 -10.37 -7.82
C ILE A 21 -7.59 -11.61 -6.97
N HIS A 22 -6.44 -12.21 -7.24
CA HIS A 22 -5.95 -13.33 -6.45
C HIS A 22 -5.29 -12.82 -5.18
N VAL A 23 -5.88 -13.12 -4.01
CA VAL A 23 -5.37 -12.67 -2.71
C VAL A 23 -4.63 -13.81 -2.02
N VAL A 24 -3.36 -13.57 -1.70
CA VAL A 24 -2.48 -14.55 -1.06
C VAL A 24 -1.99 -14.00 0.27
N HIS A 25 -2.08 -14.80 1.32
CA HIS A 25 -1.50 -14.49 2.62
C HIS A 25 -0.19 -15.26 2.77
N ARG A 26 0.93 -14.55 2.96
CA ARG A 26 2.25 -15.18 3.12
C ARG A 26 3.16 -14.37 4.03
N GLN A 27 4.25 -14.99 4.45
CA GLN A 27 5.31 -14.29 5.18
C GLN A 27 5.95 -13.27 4.25
N ALA A 28 5.83 -11.99 4.62
CA ALA A 28 6.39 -10.86 3.89
C ALA A 28 6.57 -9.68 4.84
N HIS A 29 7.40 -8.72 4.47
CA HIS A 29 7.60 -7.52 5.29
C HIS A 29 6.48 -6.50 5.09
N THR A 30 5.85 -6.48 3.94
CA THR A 30 4.78 -5.56 3.59
C THR A 30 3.81 -6.18 2.61
N ALA A 31 2.67 -5.54 2.41
CA ALA A 31 1.76 -5.88 1.32
C ALA A 31 2.39 -5.51 -0.03
N SER A 32 1.98 -6.18 -1.07
CA SER A 32 2.40 -5.88 -2.44
C SER A 32 1.38 -6.33 -3.46
N PHE A 33 1.37 -5.69 -4.62
CA PHE A 33 0.50 -6.06 -5.73
C PHE A 33 1.30 -6.36 -6.99
N ASN A 34 1.12 -7.56 -7.54
CA ASN A 34 1.72 -7.93 -8.81
C ASN A 34 0.77 -7.57 -9.95
N VAL A 35 1.15 -6.56 -10.72
CA VAL A 35 0.32 -6.01 -11.80
C VAL A 35 0.08 -7.01 -12.93
N LYS A 36 1.08 -7.82 -13.26
CA LYS A 36 0.96 -8.83 -14.34
C LYS A 36 0.05 -9.98 -13.95
N LYS A 37 0.26 -10.53 -12.75
CA LYS A 37 -0.48 -11.69 -12.25
C LYS A 37 -1.82 -11.32 -11.62
N ARG A 38 -2.10 -10.05 -11.42
CA ARG A 38 -3.25 -9.56 -10.65
C ARG A 38 -3.34 -10.23 -9.29
N GLU A 39 -2.20 -10.30 -8.61
CA GLU A 39 -2.07 -10.96 -7.32
C GLU A 39 -1.74 -9.95 -6.22
N LEU A 40 -2.57 -9.93 -5.19
CA LEU A 40 -2.35 -9.15 -3.98
C LEU A 40 -1.75 -10.05 -2.90
N VAL A 41 -0.57 -9.69 -2.41
CA VAL A 41 0.06 -10.34 -1.28
C VAL A 41 -0.21 -9.54 -0.02
N LEU A 42 -0.84 -10.16 0.96
CA LEU A 42 -1.06 -9.59 2.29
C LEU A 42 -0.15 -10.31 3.29
N PRO A 43 0.67 -9.57 4.05
CA PRO A 43 1.64 -10.19 4.94
C PRO A 43 0.98 -10.83 6.17
N ILE A 44 1.57 -11.90 6.66
CA ILE A 44 1.25 -12.48 7.97
C ILE A 44 2.22 -11.85 8.97
N LEU A 45 1.79 -10.78 9.64
CA LEU A 45 2.62 -10.03 10.57
C LEU A 45 2.06 -10.14 11.99
N LYS A 46 2.98 -10.12 12.97
CA LYS A 46 2.61 -10.03 14.39
C LYS A 46 2.28 -8.59 14.74
N PHE A 47 1.27 -8.41 15.62
CA PHE A 47 0.91 -7.10 16.20
C PHE A 47 0.49 -6.03 15.20
N MET A 48 -0.06 -6.44 14.06
CA MET A 48 -0.59 -5.50 13.08
C MET A 48 -2.02 -5.08 13.47
N SER A 49 -2.23 -3.77 13.67
CA SER A 49 -3.57 -3.24 13.96
C SER A 49 -4.48 -3.32 12.72
N LYS A 50 -5.81 -3.29 12.97
CA LYS A 50 -6.78 -3.24 11.89
C LYS A 50 -6.60 -2.01 11.00
N ASP A 51 -6.29 -0.86 11.59
CA ASP A 51 -6.06 0.38 10.85
C ASP A 51 -4.89 0.25 9.86
N ILE A 52 -3.80 -0.40 10.26
CA ILE A 52 -2.67 -0.68 9.39
C ILE A 52 -3.06 -1.69 8.29
N GLN A 53 -3.81 -2.74 8.64
CA GLN A 53 -4.29 -3.72 7.67
C GLN A 53 -5.17 -3.08 6.60
N ASP A 54 -6.11 -2.25 7.01
CA ASP A 54 -7.02 -1.55 6.10
C ASP A 54 -6.24 -0.58 5.19
N LEU A 55 -5.28 0.17 5.74
CA LEU A 55 -4.42 1.06 4.96
C LEU A 55 -3.64 0.29 3.90
N MET A 56 -2.97 -0.78 4.28
CA MET A 56 -2.18 -1.59 3.35
C MET A 56 -3.05 -2.20 2.25
N THR A 57 -4.23 -2.69 2.60
CA THR A 57 -5.19 -3.25 1.64
C THR A 57 -5.61 -2.20 0.61
N LEU A 58 -6.02 -1.02 1.07
CA LEU A 58 -6.44 0.05 0.16
C LEU A 58 -5.29 0.58 -0.70
N HIS A 59 -4.10 0.69 -0.14
CA HIS A 59 -2.91 1.10 -0.89
C HIS A 59 -2.67 0.16 -2.09
N GLU A 60 -2.69 -1.14 -1.85
CA GLU A 60 -2.47 -2.13 -2.91
C GLU A 60 -3.64 -2.17 -3.92
N VAL A 61 -4.86 -1.92 -3.47
CA VAL A 61 -6.01 -1.74 -4.36
C VAL A 61 -5.79 -0.55 -5.30
N GLY A 62 -5.18 0.52 -4.81
CA GLY A 62 -4.79 1.66 -5.63
C GLY A 62 -3.84 1.25 -6.76
N HIS A 63 -2.86 0.42 -6.48
CA HIS A 63 -1.98 -0.15 -7.52
C HIS A 63 -2.76 -1.02 -8.51
N ALA A 64 -3.71 -1.82 -8.03
CA ALA A 64 -4.56 -2.64 -8.89
C ALA A 64 -5.34 -1.81 -9.91
N PHE A 65 -5.84 -0.64 -9.50
CA PHE A 65 -6.57 0.26 -10.40
C PHE A 65 -5.68 0.99 -11.41
N TRP A 66 -4.56 1.53 -10.96
CA TRP A 66 -3.88 2.59 -11.71
C TRP A 66 -2.42 2.34 -12.05
N THR A 67 -1.76 1.37 -11.44
CA THR A 67 -0.40 1.02 -11.82
C THR A 67 -0.42 -0.01 -12.94
N THR A 68 0.14 0.35 -14.10
CA THR A 68 0.13 -0.51 -15.27
C THR A 68 1.50 -1.10 -15.58
N VAL A 69 1.53 -2.22 -16.28
CA VAL A 69 2.77 -2.83 -16.78
C VAL A 69 3.50 -1.87 -17.73
N ASP A 70 2.75 -1.15 -18.56
CA ASP A 70 3.33 -0.19 -19.51
C ASP A 70 4.03 0.96 -18.82
N MET A 71 3.45 1.50 -17.74
CA MET A 71 4.10 2.53 -16.93
C MET A 71 5.43 2.03 -16.33
N MET A 72 5.43 0.81 -15.79
CA MET A 72 6.63 0.21 -15.21
C MET A 72 7.71 -0.01 -16.26
N ARG A 73 7.32 -0.47 -17.45
CA ARG A 73 8.24 -0.65 -18.58
C ARG A 73 8.81 0.69 -19.04
N GLU A 74 7.97 1.71 -19.24
CA GLU A 74 8.39 3.03 -19.71
C GLU A 74 9.38 3.68 -18.73
N THR A 75 9.13 3.64 -17.44
CA THR A 75 10.04 4.19 -16.43
C THR A 75 11.37 3.46 -16.41
N SER A 76 11.38 2.14 -16.61
CA SER A 76 12.58 1.34 -16.72
C SER A 76 13.38 1.70 -17.99
N GLU A 77 12.72 1.84 -19.13
CA GLU A 77 13.34 2.25 -20.41
C GLU A 77 13.95 3.65 -20.33
N ARG A 78 13.30 4.57 -19.61
CA ARG A 78 13.82 5.92 -19.37
C ARG A 78 14.90 5.97 -18.30
N LYS A 79 15.27 4.85 -17.70
CA LYS A 79 16.29 4.73 -16.64
C LYS A 79 16.01 5.63 -15.44
N ILE A 80 14.73 5.82 -15.10
CA ILE A 80 14.34 6.56 -13.91
C ILE A 80 14.58 5.66 -12.70
N HIS A 81 15.17 6.22 -11.65
CA HIS A 81 15.50 5.45 -10.45
C HIS A 81 14.24 4.86 -9.83
N HIS A 82 14.27 3.55 -9.57
CA HIS A 82 13.11 2.78 -9.12
C HIS A 82 12.48 3.32 -7.84
N SER A 83 13.29 3.73 -6.86
CA SER A 83 12.76 4.28 -5.60
C SER A 83 12.01 5.60 -5.79
N ILE A 84 12.45 6.45 -6.72
CA ILE A 84 11.74 7.70 -7.05
C ILE A 84 10.39 7.39 -7.67
N VAL A 85 10.37 6.46 -8.62
CA VAL A 85 9.12 6.01 -9.28
C VAL A 85 8.14 5.46 -8.25
N ASN A 86 8.61 4.62 -7.34
CA ASN A 86 7.75 4.03 -6.29
C ASN A 86 7.14 5.10 -5.39
N ILE A 87 7.94 6.03 -4.89
CA ILE A 87 7.44 7.11 -4.02
C ILE A 87 6.37 7.94 -4.72
N LEU A 88 6.64 8.36 -5.95
CA LEU A 88 5.70 9.18 -6.72
C LEU A 88 4.43 8.41 -7.08
N GLU A 89 4.58 7.13 -7.42
CA GLU A 89 3.45 6.27 -7.74
C GLU A 89 2.57 6.02 -6.50
N ASP A 90 3.17 5.77 -5.36
CA ASP A 90 2.44 5.60 -4.11
C ASP A 90 1.61 6.84 -3.78
N VAL A 91 2.20 8.03 -3.89
CA VAL A 91 1.46 9.29 -3.68
C VAL A 91 0.32 9.43 -4.69
N ARG A 92 0.58 9.11 -5.94
CA ARG A 92 -0.42 9.22 -7.02
C ARG A 92 -1.61 8.30 -6.77
N ILE A 93 -1.36 7.01 -6.53
CA ILE A 93 -2.45 6.04 -6.36
C ILE A 93 -3.25 6.28 -5.07
N GLU A 94 -2.60 6.70 -4.00
CA GLU A 94 -3.30 7.02 -2.76
C GLU A 94 -4.21 8.24 -2.92
N LYS A 95 -3.76 9.26 -3.64
CA LYS A 95 -4.59 10.40 -3.98
C LYS A 95 -5.82 9.98 -4.80
N MET A 96 -5.60 9.17 -5.81
CA MET A 96 -6.67 8.72 -6.71
C MET A 96 -7.70 7.85 -5.99
N ILE A 97 -7.27 6.95 -5.10
CA ILE A 97 -8.21 6.12 -4.35
C ILE A 97 -9.03 6.94 -3.36
N GLN A 98 -8.42 7.97 -2.75
CA GLN A 98 -9.14 8.87 -1.85
C GLN A 98 -10.14 9.76 -2.58
N GLU A 99 -9.88 10.09 -3.85
CA GLU A 99 -10.83 10.80 -4.70
C GLU A 99 -11.97 9.90 -5.14
N LYS A 100 -11.69 8.64 -5.46
CA LYS A 100 -12.69 7.64 -5.88
C LYS A 100 -13.60 7.24 -4.71
N TYR A 101 -13.01 6.97 -3.56
CA TYR A 101 -13.70 6.55 -2.34
C TYR A 101 -13.42 7.56 -1.22
N LYS A 102 -14.23 8.59 -1.12
CA LYS A 102 -13.99 9.69 -0.16
C LYS A 102 -13.91 9.24 1.29
N GLY A 103 -14.67 8.22 1.67
CA GLY A 103 -14.57 7.61 3.01
C GLY A 103 -13.23 6.97 3.32
N SER A 104 -12.42 6.65 2.32
CA SER A 104 -11.11 6.04 2.50
C SER A 104 -10.09 6.99 3.15
N LYS A 105 -10.33 8.31 3.10
CA LYS A 105 -9.43 9.29 3.77
C LYS A 105 -9.25 8.99 5.25
N VAL A 106 -10.30 8.57 5.93
CA VAL A 106 -10.25 8.20 7.35
C VAL A 106 -9.37 6.97 7.56
N ILE A 107 -9.45 5.98 6.66
CA ILE A 107 -8.65 4.76 6.72
C ILE A 107 -7.16 5.09 6.56
N PHE A 108 -6.80 5.89 5.58
CA PHE A 108 -5.42 6.34 5.39
C PHE A 108 -4.90 7.14 6.59
N LYS A 109 -5.70 8.08 7.08
CA LYS A 109 -5.34 8.89 8.25
C LYS A 109 -5.05 8.01 9.47
N ARG A 110 -5.97 7.11 9.81
CA ARG A 110 -5.81 6.22 10.97
C ARG A 110 -4.63 5.27 10.82
N GLY A 111 -4.49 4.68 9.64
CA GLY A 111 -3.40 3.77 9.34
C GLY A 111 -2.03 4.44 9.45
N TYR A 112 -1.87 5.62 8.89
CA TYR A 112 -0.62 6.39 9.00
C TYR A 112 -0.35 6.84 10.42
N GLN A 113 -1.36 7.25 11.18
CA GLN A 113 -1.19 7.56 12.61
C GLN A 113 -0.67 6.37 13.40
N GLU A 114 -1.17 5.17 13.14
CA GLU A 114 -0.68 3.93 13.77
C GLU A 114 0.75 3.60 13.35
N LEU A 115 1.10 3.77 12.08
CA LEU A 115 2.46 3.55 11.60
C LEU A 115 3.45 4.52 12.26
N ILE A 116 3.10 5.79 12.37
CA ILE A 116 3.92 6.81 13.04
C ILE A 116 4.06 6.48 14.52
N LYS A 117 2.97 6.13 15.19
CA LYS A 117 2.96 5.74 16.60
C LYS A 117 3.88 4.56 16.88
N ASN A 118 3.93 3.58 15.99
CA ASN A 118 4.79 2.40 16.10
C ASN A 118 6.20 2.64 15.54
N ASN A 119 6.55 3.89 15.22
CA ASN A 119 7.85 4.27 14.68
C ASN A 119 8.26 3.49 13.42
N PHE A 120 7.30 3.14 12.57
CA PHE A 120 7.54 2.41 11.32
C PHE A 120 8.52 3.14 10.40
N PHE A 121 8.44 4.48 10.34
CA PHE A 121 9.29 5.32 9.50
C PHE A 121 10.59 5.73 10.19
N GLU A 122 10.84 5.28 11.41
CA GLU A 122 12.04 5.62 12.20
C GLU A 122 12.25 7.13 12.36
N THR A 123 11.16 7.89 12.53
CA THR A 123 11.18 9.37 12.58
C THR A 123 11.13 9.95 13.98
N TYR A 124 11.02 9.13 15.02
CA TYR A 124 10.95 9.60 16.40
C TYR A 124 12.21 10.40 16.79
N GLY A 125 11.99 11.62 17.31
CA GLY A 125 13.08 12.51 17.69
C GLY A 125 13.84 13.13 16.54
N LYS A 126 13.36 12.98 15.31
CA LYS A 126 14.00 13.52 14.10
C LYS A 126 13.12 14.58 13.45
N ASP A 127 13.76 15.61 12.89
CA ASP A 127 13.07 16.59 12.05
C ASP A 127 12.93 15.99 10.64
N ILE A 128 11.68 15.70 10.25
CA ILE A 128 11.38 15.12 8.93
C ILE A 128 11.75 16.05 7.78
N ASN A 129 11.82 17.35 8.02
CA ASN A 129 12.23 18.31 6.99
C ASN A 129 13.75 18.27 6.71
N SER A 130 14.54 17.59 7.55
CA SER A 130 15.97 17.41 7.33
C SER A 130 16.29 16.26 6.38
N TYR A 131 15.32 15.42 6.01
CA TYR A 131 15.52 14.33 5.09
C TYR A 131 15.62 14.81 3.64
N ASN A 132 16.55 14.24 2.91
CA ASN A 132 16.67 14.44 1.47
C ASN A 132 15.80 13.41 0.73
N LEU A 133 15.30 13.77 -0.46
CA LEU A 133 14.56 12.86 -1.32
C LEU A 133 15.43 11.79 -1.99
N ILE A 134 16.72 11.88 -1.79
CA ILE A 134 17.69 11.00 -2.45
C ILE A 134 18.20 9.98 -1.43
#